data_1aaeb3cf0f8fd9e1ff5d82ad37dd2641
#
_entry.id   1aaeb3cf0f8fd9e1ff5d82ad37dd2641
#
_cell.length_a   1.000
_cell.length_b   1.000
_cell.length_c   1.000
_cell.angle_alpha   90.00
_cell.angle_beta   90.00
_cell.angle_gamma   90.00
#
_symmetry.space_group_name_H-M   'P 1'
#
loop_
_entity.id
_entity.type
_entity.pdbx_description
1 polymer ?
#
loop_
_entity_poly.entity_id
_entity_poly.type
_entity_poly.pdbx_seq_one_letter_code
_entity_poly.pdbx_strand_id
1 'polypeptide(L)'
;SALIGMIPEGLVLLTSSAMAVSVIRLKKYNVLVQDLYSIENLARVDTLCLDKTGTITEGFMEVKKIIPLKKESEKDIKEILASYVNALSDPSPTFKAVESFVSDIKYKDAFLETLSFSSVRKYSAVKFESGVYFLGSPENLYKGKIKSLSSYQEDYRVLLLAKGESLKNIKDIKPIALILIHIVIHQLLKSKKMLMLL
;
A
#
# COMPACT_ATOMS: atom_id res chain seq x y z
N SER A 1 -59.96 1.15 14.00
CA SER A 1 -59.13 1.15 15.22
C SER A 1 -58.91 -0.24 15.85
N ALA A 2 -59.53 -1.32 15.33
CA ALA A 2 -59.40 -2.67 15.88
C ALA A 2 -58.09 -3.39 15.51
N LEU A 3 -57.39 -3.00 14.44
CA LEU A 3 -56.16 -3.63 13.96
C LEU A 3 -54.94 -3.35 14.84
N ILE A 4 -54.91 -2.22 15.57
CA ILE A 4 -53.78 -1.83 16.42
C ILE A 4 -53.65 -2.72 17.66
N GLY A 5 -54.77 -3.22 18.19
CA GLY A 5 -54.82 -4.12 19.35
C GLY A 5 -54.37 -5.58 19.07
N MET A 6 -54.10 -5.94 17.79
CA MET A 6 -53.61 -7.26 17.39
C MET A 6 -52.09 -7.37 17.37
N ILE A 7 -51.36 -6.27 17.51
CA ILE A 7 -49.90 -6.33 17.62
C ILE A 7 -49.54 -6.70 19.04
N PRO A 8 -48.86 -7.82 19.26
CA PRO A 8 -48.44 -8.21 20.62
C PRO A 8 -47.35 -7.24 21.09
N GLU A 9 -47.69 -6.32 22.00
CA GLU A 9 -46.79 -5.31 22.56
C GLU A 9 -45.51 -5.95 23.17
N GLY A 10 -45.69 -7.16 23.73
CA GLY A 10 -44.55 -7.93 24.26
C GLY A 10 -43.51 -8.32 23.21
N LEU A 11 -43.91 -8.53 21.95
CA LEU A 11 -42.98 -8.87 20.87
C LEU A 11 -42.11 -7.64 20.49
N VAL A 12 -42.70 -6.46 20.43
CA VAL A 12 -41.98 -5.21 20.12
C VAL A 12 -40.95 -4.93 21.23
N LEU A 13 -41.36 -5.08 22.48
CA LEU A 13 -40.46 -4.88 23.62
C LEU A 13 -39.31 -5.89 23.61
N LEU A 14 -39.57 -7.15 23.32
CA LEU A 14 -38.56 -8.20 23.25
C LEU A 14 -37.55 -7.95 22.14
N THR A 15 -38.01 -7.61 20.92
CA THR A 15 -37.11 -7.31 19.79
C THR A 15 -36.26 -6.08 20.04
N SER A 16 -36.84 -5.01 20.56
CA SER A 16 -36.09 -3.78 20.91
C SER A 16 -35.03 -4.03 21.96
N SER A 17 -35.37 -4.86 23.01
CA SER A 17 -34.43 -5.24 24.07
C SER A 17 -33.28 -6.08 23.50
N ALA A 18 -33.57 -7.04 22.62
CA ALA A 18 -32.56 -7.87 21.97
C ALA A 18 -31.60 -7.04 21.08
N MET A 19 -32.14 -6.10 20.33
CA MET A 19 -31.34 -5.17 19.54
C MET A 19 -30.45 -4.29 20.43
N ALA A 20 -30.98 -3.75 21.54
CA ALA A 20 -30.21 -2.93 22.48
C ALA A 20 -29.02 -3.72 23.09
N VAL A 21 -29.27 -4.97 23.51
CA VAL A 21 -28.19 -5.86 23.99
C VAL A 21 -27.12 -6.10 22.90
N SER A 22 -27.54 -6.26 21.65
CA SER A 22 -26.63 -6.46 20.51
C SER A 22 -25.76 -5.24 20.26
N VAL A 23 -26.33 -4.01 20.36
CA VAL A 23 -25.54 -2.75 20.29
C VAL A 23 -24.48 -2.69 21.38
N ILE A 24 -24.84 -3.05 22.63
CA ILE A 24 -23.88 -3.07 23.76
C ILE A 24 -22.76 -4.09 23.51
N ARG A 25 -23.07 -5.24 22.91
CA ARG A 25 -22.05 -6.23 22.51
C ARG A 25 -21.12 -5.70 21.43
N LEU A 26 -21.66 -5.08 20.38
CA LEU A 26 -20.87 -4.52 19.27
C LEU A 26 -19.94 -3.38 19.74
N LYS A 27 -20.37 -2.58 20.73
CA LYS A 27 -19.52 -1.56 21.36
C LYS A 27 -18.22 -2.13 21.93
N LYS A 28 -18.23 -3.39 22.45
CA LYS A 28 -17.01 -4.05 22.95
C LYS A 28 -15.96 -4.30 21.85
N TYR A 29 -16.39 -4.29 20.59
CA TYR A 29 -15.54 -4.44 19.41
C TYR A 29 -15.26 -3.08 18.72
N ASN A 30 -15.52 -1.97 19.42
CA ASN A 30 -15.36 -0.60 18.88
C ASN A 30 -16.25 -0.31 17.67
N VAL A 31 -17.37 -1.00 17.52
CA VAL A 31 -18.37 -0.75 16.47
C VAL A 31 -19.43 0.18 17.04
N LEU A 32 -19.61 1.34 16.40
CA LEU A 32 -20.66 2.31 16.71
C LEU A 32 -21.88 2.03 15.81
N VAL A 33 -23.01 1.71 16.43
CA VAL A 33 -24.28 1.51 15.74
C VAL A 33 -25.11 2.80 15.87
N GLN A 34 -25.51 3.38 14.76
CA GLN A 34 -26.30 4.62 14.73
C GLN A 34 -27.81 4.37 14.77
N ASP A 35 -28.25 3.22 14.26
CA ASP A 35 -29.66 2.86 14.18
C ASP A 35 -29.85 1.40 14.59
N LEU A 36 -30.89 1.11 15.40
CA LEU A 36 -31.23 -0.23 15.86
C LEU A 36 -31.54 -1.20 14.73
N TYR A 37 -32.19 -0.73 13.67
CA TYR A 37 -32.50 -1.56 12.49
C TYR A 37 -31.26 -2.01 11.73
N SER A 38 -30.13 -1.30 11.88
CA SER A 38 -28.85 -1.73 11.31
C SER A 38 -28.43 -3.11 11.82
N ILE A 39 -28.80 -3.49 13.04
CA ILE A 39 -28.52 -4.81 13.62
C ILE A 39 -29.26 -5.91 12.86
N GLU A 40 -30.54 -5.69 12.54
CA GLU A 40 -31.34 -6.64 11.77
C GLU A 40 -30.78 -6.80 10.35
N ASN A 41 -30.43 -5.70 9.70
CA ASN A 41 -29.83 -5.72 8.37
C ASN A 41 -28.50 -6.46 8.39
N LEU A 42 -27.65 -6.21 9.40
CA LEU A 42 -26.37 -6.88 9.55
C LEU A 42 -26.52 -8.40 9.72
N ALA A 43 -27.55 -8.85 10.46
CA ALA A 43 -27.84 -10.27 10.66
C ALA A 43 -28.29 -11.02 9.38
N ARG A 44 -28.70 -10.28 8.35
CA ARG A 44 -29.15 -10.82 7.05
C ARG A 44 -28.08 -10.76 5.97
N VAL A 45 -26.91 -10.18 6.27
CA VAL A 45 -25.80 -10.07 5.31
C VAL A 45 -25.21 -11.45 5.07
N ASP A 46 -25.22 -11.88 3.83
CA ASP A 46 -24.58 -13.10 3.32
C ASP A 46 -23.35 -12.82 2.47
N THR A 47 -23.19 -11.57 2.01
CA THR A 47 -22.09 -11.16 1.13
C THR A 47 -21.43 -9.90 1.69
N LEU A 48 -20.12 -9.95 1.92
CA LEU A 48 -19.32 -8.85 2.44
C LEU A 48 -18.37 -8.32 1.35
N CYS A 49 -18.58 -7.09 0.92
CA CYS A 49 -17.70 -6.37 0.02
C CYS A 49 -16.80 -5.43 0.82
N LEU A 50 -15.49 -5.68 0.78
CA LEU A 50 -14.50 -4.88 1.49
C LEU A 50 -13.64 -4.10 0.51
N ASP A 51 -13.39 -2.82 0.81
CA ASP A 51 -12.36 -2.07 0.11
C ASP A 51 -10.97 -2.63 0.50
N LYS A 52 -10.08 -2.71 -0.48
CA LYS A 52 -8.73 -3.20 -0.28
C LYS A 52 -7.89 -2.19 0.50
N THR A 53 -7.91 -0.92 0.07
CA THR A 53 -6.95 0.09 0.51
C THR A 53 -7.46 0.81 1.77
N GLY A 54 -6.72 0.68 2.87
CA GLY A 54 -7.09 1.29 4.16
C GLY A 54 -8.11 0.49 4.98
N THR A 55 -8.68 -0.60 4.42
CA THR A 55 -9.57 -1.52 5.14
C THR A 55 -8.90 -2.88 5.33
N ILE A 56 -8.49 -3.53 4.24
CA ILE A 56 -7.77 -4.81 4.28
C ILE A 56 -6.27 -4.57 4.51
N THR A 57 -5.74 -3.48 3.94
CA THR A 57 -4.33 -3.10 4.09
C THR A 57 -4.20 -1.91 5.04
N GLU A 58 -3.12 -1.87 5.79
CA GLU A 58 -2.80 -0.76 6.71
C GLU A 58 -2.38 0.53 5.96
N GLY A 59 -2.35 0.49 4.64
CA GLY A 59 -1.87 1.60 3.81
C GLY A 59 -0.35 1.80 3.86
N PHE A 60 0.35 0.98 4.63
CA PHE A 60 1.81 1.00 4.73
C PHE A 60 2.42 0.01 3.74
N MET A 61 3.57 0.40 3.23
CA MET A 61 4.40 -0.42 2.36
C MET A 61 5.78 -0.55 2.98
N GLU A 62 6.44 -1.67 2.72
CA GLU A 62 7.76 -1.96 3.25
C GLU A 62 8.63 -2.57 2.15
N VAL A 63 9.87 -2.08 2.03
CA VAL A 63 10.86 -2.71 1.14
C VAL A 63 11.31 -4.02 1.77
N LYS A 64 11.06 -5.13 1.10
CA LYS A 64 11.47 -6.46 1.56
C LYS A 64 12.84 -6.87 1.07
N LYS A 65 13.16 -6.52 -0.17
CA LYS A 65 14.42 -6.95 -0.77
C LYS A 65 14.83 -6.04 -1.93
N ILE A 66 16.14 -5.86 -2.07
CA ILE A 66 16.76 -5.30 -3.26
C ILE A 66 17.42 -6.43 -4.04
N ILE A 67 17.24 -6.44 -5.35
CA ILE A 67 17.84 -7.43 -6.24
C ILE A 67 18.72 -6.68 -7.23
N PRO A 68 20.07 -6.72 -7.05
CA PRO A 68 20.99 -6.16 -8.02
C PRO A 68 20.87 -6.89 -9.36
N LEU A 69 20.81 -6.13 -10.46
CA LEU A 69 20.77 -6.67 -11.82
C LEU A 69 22.14 -6.67 -12.49
N LYS A 70 23.10 -5.99 -11.89
CA LYS A 70 24.49 -5.85 -12.35
C LYS A 70 25.47 -6.05 -11.20
N LYS A 71 26.72 -5.55 -11.39
CA LYS A 71 27.82 -5.71 -10.46
C LYS A 71 27.77 -4.78 -9.24
N GLU A 72 26.82 -3.86 -9.19
CA GLU A 72 26.66 -2.96 -8.05
C GLU A 72 26.31 -3.75 -6.78
N SER A 73 26.99 -3.42 -5.70
CA SER A 73 26.69 -4.04 -4.40
C SER A 73 25.37 -3.51 -3.83
N GLU A 74 24.72 -4.29 -2.97
CA GLU A 74 23.51 -3.82 -2.29
C GLU A 74 23.76 -2.54 -1.49
N LYS A 75 24.98 -2.36 -0.97
CA LYS A 75 25.39 -1.17 -0.25
C LYS A 75 25.40 0.06 -1.16
N ASP A 76 26.00 -0.05 -2.35
CA ASP A 76 26.04 1.05 -3.32
C ASP A 76 24.63 1.45 -3.74
N ILE A 77 23.74 0.48 -3.97
CA ILE A 77 22.34 0.72 -4.33
C ILE A 77 21.61 1.46 -3.20
N LYS A 78 21.83 1.09 -1.95
CA LYS A 78 21.24 1.78 -0.79
C LYS A 78 21.75 3.21 -0.65
N GLU A 79 23.04 3.46 -0.90
CA GLU A 79 23.61 4.81 -0.88
C GLU A 79 23.02 5.69 -2.00
N ILE A 80 22.81 5.14 -3.21
CA ILE A 80 22.14 5.82 -4.30
C ILE A 80 20.69 6.14 -3.92
N LEU A 81 19.96 5.19 -3.33
CA LEU A 81 18.59 5.39 -2.90
C LEU A 81 18.48 6.43 -1.78
N ALA A 82 19.42 6.46 -0.82
CA ALA A 82 19.45 7.48 0.23
C ALA A 82 19.65 8.89 -0.34
N SER A 83 20.58 9.05 -1.30
CA SER A 83 20.77 10.32 -2.00
C SER A 83 19.53 10.70 -2.82
N TYR A 84 18.90 9.71 -3.45
CA TYR A 84 17.70 9.89 -4.27
C TYR A 84 16.49 10.37 -3.45
N VAL A 85 16.25 9.76 -2.31
CA VAL A 85 15.14 10.10 -1.40
C VAL A 85 15.35 11.49 -0.80
N ASN A 86 16.60 11.84 -0.44
CA ASN A 86 16.92 13.18 0.07
C ASN A 86 16.70 14.30 -0.96
N ALA A 87 16.82 13.99 -2.25
CA ALA A 87 16.62 14.95 -3.33
C ALA A 87 15.15 15.17 -3.71
N LEU A 88 14.26 14.25 -3.39
CA LEU A 88 12.84 14.29 -3.75
C LEU A 88 11.94 14.20 -2.53
N SER A 89 10.84 14.94 -2.55
CA SER A 89 9.75 14.78 -1.59
C SER A 89 8.52 14.25 -2.32
N ASP A 90 8.10 13.03 -1.97
CA ASP A 90 6.90 12.39 -2.54
C ASP A 90 6.07 11.77 -1.41
N PRO A 91 4.80 12.20 -1.22
CA PRO A 91 3.96 11.69 -0.13
C PRO A 91 3.46 10.25 -0.36
N SER A 92 3.75 9.65 -1.51
CA SER A 92 3.23 8.32 -1.84
C SER A 92 3.73 7.23 -0.88
N PRO A 93 2.88 6.25 -0.52
CA PRO A 93 3.27 5.15 0.37
C PRO A 93 4.48 4.35 -0.15
N THR A 94 4.60 4.25 -1.46
CA THR A 94 5.73 3.58 -2.13
C THR A 94 7.04 4.30 -1.89
N PHE A 95 7.05 5.63 -2.00
CA PHE A 95 8.25 6.44 -1.76
C PHE A 95 8.64 6.42 -0.28
N LYS A 96 7.66 6.57 0.62
CA LYS A 96 7.88 6.46 2.07
C LYS A 96 8.46 5.11 2.49
N ALA A 97 8.09 4.02 1.82
CA ALA A 97 8.67 2.71 2.08
C ALA A 97 10.18 2.68 1.73
N VAL A 98 10.56 3.29 0.61
CA VAL A 98 11.98 3.41 0.23
C VAL A 98 12.72 4.34 1.18
N GLU A 99 12.13 5.47 1.55
CA GLU A 99 12.67 6.43 2.52
C GLU A 99 12.97 5.75 3.87
N SER A 100 11.99 5.04 4.44
CA SER A 100 12.17 4.30 5.68
C SER A 100 13.26 3.23 5.59
N PHE A 101 13.38 2.58 4.44
CA PHE A 101 14.37 1.52 4.23
C PHE A 101 15.82 2.02 4.21
N VAL A 102 16.05 3.27 3.82
CA VAL A 102 17.38 3.90 3.72
C VAL A 102 17.61 4.99 4.76
N SER A 103 16.72 5.13 5.75
CA SER A 103 16.77 6.20 6.76
C SER A 103 18.10 6.28 7.53
N ASP A 104 18.74 5.12 7.77
CA ASP A 104 19.98 5.02 8.54
C ASP A 104 21.24 5.24 7.69
N ILE A 105 21.07 5.50 6.38
CA ILE A 105 22.17 5.62 5.44
C ILE A 105 22.43 7.08 5.12
N LYS A 106 23.68 7.52 5.27
CA LYS A 106 24.07 8.88 4.89
C LYS A 106 24.10 8.99 3.37
N TYR A 107 23.43 10.01 2.84
CA TYR A 107 23.55 10.37 1.43
C TYR A 107 24.89 11.03 1.13
N LYS A 108 25.43 10.76 -0.07
CA LYS A 108 26.74 11.25 -0.50
C LYS A 108 26.69 12.39 -1.50
N ASP A 109 25.73 12.33 -2.41
CA ASP A 109 25.71 13.20 -3.58
C ASP A 109 24.69 14.33 -3.43
N ALA A 110 25.13 15.56 -3.69
CA ALA A 110 24.23 16.69 -3.88
C ALA A 110 23.50 16.56 -5.23
N PHE A 111 22.19 16.80 -5.23
CA PHE A 111 21.42 16.77 -6.46
C PHE A 111 21.55 18.08 -7.25
N LEU A 112 21.54 17.97 -8.57
CA LEU A 112 21.59 19.09 -9.49
C LEU A 112 20.21 19.46 -10.04
N GLU A 113 19.42 18.46 -10.39
CA GLU A 113 18.10 18.63 -10.99
C GLU A 113 17.20 17.45 -10.64
N THR A 114 15.91 17.70 -10.44
CA THR A 114 14.94 16.66 -10.10
C THR A 114 13.77 16.66 -11.07
N LEU A 115 13.22 15.48 -11.32
CA LEU A 115 11.98 15.25 -12.05
C LEU A 115 11.03 14.49 -11.14
N SER A 116 10.04 15.17 -10.57
CA SER A 116 9.05 14.59 -9.67
C SER A 116 8.25 13.48 -10.33
N PHE A 117 7.71 12.57 -9.53
CA PHE A 117 6.87 11.49 -10.02
C PHE A 117 5.63 12.02 -10.75
N SER A 118 5.25 11.31 -11.81
CA SER A 118 4.00 11.56 -12.54
C SER A 118 3.26 10.25 -12.75
N SER A 119 1.95 10.25 -12.50
CA SER A 119 1.07 9.10 -12.73
C SER A 119 0.99 8.68 -14.20
N VAL A 120 1.27 9.60 -15.12
CA VAL A 120 1.35 9.33 -16.56
C VAL A 120 2.66 8.65 -16.92
N ARG A 121 3.78 9.19 -16.42
CA ARG A 121 5.13 8.66 -16.69
C ARG A 121 5.43 7.41 -15.87
N LYS A 122 4.84 7.27 -14.67
CA LYS A 122 5.08 6.18 -13.71
C LYS A 122 6.52 6.08 -13.21
N TYR A 123 7.27 7.17 -13.27
CA TYR A 123 8.62 7.28 -12.72
C TYR A 123 8.95 8.71 -12.28
N SER A 124 9.96 8.82 -11.45
CA SER A 124 10.68 10.05 -11.09
C SER A 124 12.16 9.90 -11.45
N ALA A 125 12.90 11.00 -11.46
CA ALA A 125 14.32 10.98 -11.75
C ALA A 125 15.07 12.08 -10.99
N VAL A 126 16.36 11.82 -10.69
CA VAL A 126 17.26 12.76 -10.06
C VAL A 126 18.60 12.76 -10.80
N LYS A 127 19.10 13.96 -11.06
CA LYS A 127 20.43 14.16 -11.62
C LYS A 127 21.40 14.52 -10.51
N PHE A 128 22.44 13.73 -10.38
CA PHE A 128 23.61 13.97 -9.54
C PHE A 128 24.84 14.24 -10.42
N GLU A 129 25.95 14.62 -9.82
CA GLU A 129 27.25 14.67 -10.52
C GLU A 129 27.67 13.28 -11.03
N SER A 130 27.35 12.23 -10.29
CA SER A 130 27.64 10.81 -10.62
C SER A 130 26.79 10.24 -11.75
N GLY A 131 25.70 10.95 -12.16
CA GLY A 131 24.82 10.56 -13.26
C GLY A 131 23.34 10.81 -12.97
N VAL A 132 22.49 10.37 -13.88
CA VAL A 132 21.04 10.49 -13.76
C VAL A 132 20.44 9.15 -13.33
N TYR A 133 19.66 9.15 -12.26
CA TYR A 133 19.00 7.97 -11.76
C TYR A 133 17.49 8.10 -11.87
N PHE A 134 16.85 6.98 -12.21
CA PHE A 134 15.42 6.87 -12.41
C PHE A 134 14.86 5.81 -11.45
N LEU A 135 13.71 6.12 -10.86
CA LEU A 135 12.99 5.17 -10.00
C LEU A 135 11.52 5.13 -10.41
N GLY A 136 11.01 3.95 -10.73
CA GLY A 136 9.62 3.81 -11.15
C GLY A 136 9.23 2.42 -11.62
N SER A 137 8.11 2.34 -12.35
CA SER A 137 7.60 1.08 -12.91
C SER A 137 8.57 0.50 -13.93
N PRO A 138 8.92 -0.79 -13.82
CA PRO A 138 9.81 -1.45 -14.77
C PRO A 138 9.33 -1.35 -16.22
N GLU A 139 8.03 -1.49 -16.47
CA GLU A 139 7.45 -1.48 -17.82
C GLU A 139 7.57 -0.11 -18.51
N ASN A 140 7.52 0.95 -17.71
CA ASN A 140 7.61 2.32 -18.22
C ASN A 140 9.05 2.80 -18.39
N LEU A 141 9.98 2.28 -17.58
CA LEU A 141 11.38 2.65 -17.63
C LEU A 141 12.21 1.81 -18.59
N TYR A 142 11.91 0.53 -18.74
CA TYR A 142 12.76 -0.37 -19.51
C TYR A 142 11.95 -1.29 -20.41
N LYS A 143 12.18 -1.20 -21.70
CA LYS A 143 11.48 -2.01 -22.72
C LYS A 143 12.11 -3.39 -22.93
N GLY A 144 13.25 -3.69 -22.33
CA GLY A 144 13.92 -4.97 -22.41
C GLY A 144 13.31 -5.99 -21.44
N LYS A 145 13.63 -7.27 -21.65
CA LYS A 145 13.22 -8.34 -20.73
C LYS A 145 14.13 -8.37 -19.49
N ILE A 146 13.55 -8.27 -18.31
CA ILE A 146 14.22 -8.52 -17.04
C ILE A 146 13.82 -9.92 -16.58
N LYS A 147 14.83 -10.81 -16.43
CA LYS A 147 14.58 -12.18 -15.96
C LYS A 147 13.88 -12.15 -14.61
N SER A 148 12.90 -13.03 -14.44
CA SER A 148 12.13 -13.20 -13.18
C SER A 148 11.27 -12.00 -12.75
N LEU A 149 11.09 -10.96 -13.57
CA LEU A 149 10.25 -9.81 -13.20
C LEU A 149 8.80 -10.26 -12.91
N SER A 150 8.23 -11.08 -13.79
CA SER A 150 6.87 -11.61 -13.64
C SER A 150 6.66 -12.38 -12.33
N SER A 151 7.63 -13.21 -11.93
CA SER A 151 7.55 -13.97 -10.67
C SER A 151 7.51 -13.07 -9.43
N TYR A 152 8.16 -11.92 -9.48
CA TYR A 152 8.13 -10.98 -8.36
C TYR A 152 6.88 -10.10 -8.37
N GLN A 153 6.30 -9.81 -9.53
CA GLN A 153 5.09 -8.97 -9.64
C GLN A 153 3.82 -9.67 -9.13
N GLU A 154 3.81 -10.98 -8.96
CA GLU A 154 2.69 -11.71 -8.36
C GLU A 154 2.53 -11.38 -6.88
N ASP A 155 3.64 -11.28 -6.12
CA ASP A 155 3.64 -11.11 -4.67
C ASP A 155 4.02 -9.71 -4.20
N TYR A 156 4.73 -8.95 -5.06
CA TYR A 156 5.34 -7.68 -4.68
C TYR A 156 5.01 -6.57 -5.68
N ARG A 157 4.93 -5.36 -5.17
CA ARG A 157 5.06 -4.18 -6.02
C ARG A 157 6.54 -3.99 -6.34
N VAL A 158 6.89 -4.06 -7.62
CA VAL A 158 8.29 -3.96 -8.05
C VAL A 158 8.58 -2.56 -8.59
N LEU A 159 9.65 -1.95 -8.09
CA LEU A 159 10.25 -0.75 -8.67
C LEU A 159 11.57 -1.10 -9.34
N LEU A 160 11.86 -0.39 -10.41
CA LEU A 160 13.15 -0.45 -11.10
C LEU A 160 13.96 0.80 -10.77
N LEU A 161 15.17 0.60 -10.25
CA LEU A 161 16.21 1.62 -10.21
C LEU A 161 17.06 1.47 -11.46
N ALA A 162 17.24 2.57 -12.19
CA ALA A 162 18.01 2.57 -13.42
C ALA A 162 18.87 3.82 -13.54
N LYS A 163 19.97 3.75 -14.29
CA LYS A 163 20.86 4.88 -14.61
C LYS A 163 20.72 5.27 -16.07
N GLY A 164 20.67 6.54 -16.34
CA GLY A 164 20.63 7.10 -17.68
C GLY A 164 21.58 8.30 -17.83
N GLU A 165 21.55 8.92 -18.99
CA GLU A 165 22.43 10.05 -19.32
C GLU A 165 21.72 11.42 -19.21
N SER A 166 20.40 11.45 -19.38
CA SER A 166 19.61 12.68 -19.36
C SER A 166 18.23 12.46 -18.75
N LEU A 167 17.74 13.44 -17.98
CA LEU A 167 16.38 13.42 -17.38
C LEU A 167 15.24 13.32 -18.40
N LYS A 168 15.45 13.81 -19.62
CA LYS A 168 14.43 13.86 -20.67
C LYS A 168 14.46 12.66 -21.60
N ASN A 169 15.51 11.85 -21.59
CA ASN A 169 15.66 10.71 -22.49
C ASN A 169 15.76 9.39 -21.75
N ILE A 170 14.73 8.56 -21.90
CA ILE A 170 14.67 7.21 -21.28
C ILE A 170 15.08 6.09 -22.24
N LYS A 171 15.56 6.39 -23.46
CA LYS A 171 15.89 5.37 -24.46
C LYS A 171 17.13 4.55 -24.07
N ASP A 172 18.09 5.18 -23.41
CA ASP A 172 19.40 4.59 -23.10
C ASP A 172 19.56 4.26 -21.60
N ILE A 173 18.45 3.93 -20.95
CA ILE A 173 18.43 3.58 -19.53
C ILE A 173 19.04 2.20 -19.32
N LYS A 174 19.94 2.10 -18.33
CA LYS A 174 20.58 0.85 -17.89
C LYS A 174 19.99 0.42 -16.54
N PRO A 175 19.27 -0.70 -16.47
CA PRO A 175 18.76 -1.23 -15.21
C PRO A 175 19.90 -1.50 -14.20
N ILE A 176 19.70 -1.13 -12.93
CA ILE A 176 20.64 -1.35 -11.83
C ILE A 176 20.09 -2.40 -10.88
N ALA A 177 18.88 -2.19 -10.36
CA ALA A 177 18.29 -3.06 -9.36
C ALA A 177 16.77 -3.09 -9.41
N LEU A 178 16.18 -4.18 -8.94
CA LEU A 178 14.76 -4.27 -8.60
C LEU A 178 14.59 -4.06 -7.09
N ILE A 179 13.60 -3.28 -6.71
CA ILE A 179 13.21 -3.03 -5.33
C ILE A 179 11.85 -3.67 -5.13
N LEU A 180 11.79 -4.69 -4.28
CA LEU A 180 10.57 -5.43 -3.98
C LEU A 180 9.88 -4.82 -2.77
N ILE A 181 8.67 -4.33 -2.96
CA ILE A 181 7.88 -3.67 -1.93
C ILE A 181 6.66 -4.55 -1.62
N HIS A 182 6.49 -4.86 -0.36
CA HIS A 182 5.34 -5.60 0.16
C HIS A 182 4.29 -4.62 0.68
N ILE A 183 3.01 -4.90 0.39
CA ILE A 183 1.88 -4.18 0.97
C ILE A 183 1.55 -4.86 2.30
N VAL A 184 1.65 -4.13 3.40
CA VAL A 184 1.35 -4.68 4.73
C VAL A 184 -0.16 -4.87 4.86
N ILE A 185 -0.57 -6.12 5.07
CA ILE A 185 -1.97 -6.50 5.30
C ILE A 185 -2.27 -6.34 6.78
N HIS A 186 -3.43 -5.77 7.10
CA HIS A 186 -3.87 -5.54 8.48
C HIS A 186 -3.80 -6.83 9.32
N GLN A 187 -3.20 -6.74 10.50
CA GLN A 187 -3.00 -7.92 11.37
C GLN A 187 -4.33 -8.60 11.77
N LEU A 188 -5.43 -7.85 11.79
CA LEU A 188 -6.77 -8.40 12.06
C LEU A 188 -7.19 -9.46 11.05
N LEU A 189 -6.78 -9.33 9.78
CA LEU A 189 -7.07 -10.33 8.74
C LEU A 189 -6.16 -11.57 8.82
N LYS A 190 -5.00 -11.44 9.48
CA LYS A 190 -4.11 -12.58 9.73
C LYS A 190 -4.57 -13.45 10.90
N SER A 191 -5.43 -12.93 11.78
CA SER A 191 -5.95 -13.69 12.91
C SER A 191 -7.19 -14.46 12.48
N LYS A 192 -7.18 -15.80 12.67
CA LYS A 192 -8.36 -16.68 12.47
C LYS A 192 -9.62 -16.24 13.25
N LYS A 193 -9.50 -15.29 14.17
CA LYS A 193 -10.61 -14.74 14.95
C LYS A 193 -11.63 -13.94 14.13
N MET A 194 -11.21 -13.34 13.00
CA MET A 194 -12.15 -12.57 12.16
C MET A 194 -13.03 -13.50 11.31
N LEU A 195 -12.54 -14.70 10.96
CA LEU A 195 -13.33 -15.70 10.22
C LEU A 195 -14.43 -16.35 11.10
N MET A 196 -14.38 -16.17 12.42
CA MET A 196 -15.41 -16.70 13.35
C MET A 196 -16.47 -15.65 13.74
N LEU A 197 -16.37 -14.42 13.26
CA LEU A 197 -17.33 -13.34 13.51
C LEU A 197 -18.24 -13.04 12.30
N LEU A 198 -18.04 -13.73 11.19
CA LEU A 198 -18.91 -13.79 10.01
C LEU A 198 -19.62 -15.12 9.93
#